data_3aeabbe0076ef693dbaf021ce3a3a4bd
#
_entry.id   3aeabbe0076ef693dbaf021ce3a3a4bd
#
_cell.length_a   1.000
_cell.length_b   1.000
_cell.length_c   1.000
_cell.angle_alpha   90.00
_cell.angle_beta   90.00
_cell.angle_gamma   90.00
#
_symmetry.space_group_name_H-M   'P 1'
#
loop_
_entity.id
_entity.type
_entity.pdbx_description
1 polymer ?
#
loop_
_entity_poly.entity_id
_entity_poly.type
_entity_poly.pdbx_seq_one_letter_code
_entity_poly.pdbx_strand_id
1 'polypeptide(L)'
;GLLEVRPGERVLDLCAAPGGKTTQIAAAMKGEGLLISNEIHGGRARILSQNVERLGIRNCLVINETPEALSLRFPGFFHRILVDAPCSGEGMFRKDPQSRAQWSVENVKLCAGRQREILDCASRMLMPGGRLVYSTCTFSPEEDEETAKEFLLAHPEFEEKSSLRIWPHLSEGEGHFAAVLEKTGERDSAEPVRQQKGIPEKKLPKEYLAFAEQTLHREEPFPLRYLTFGEHLYLFPDQMPDLAGLKVLRPGLELGEAKKNRFEPAHALALALKPEETPQCIRLPLDGQEIFRYLHGETIAAQSAKGWCLVCAEGYSLGWGKAGNGQLKNHYPKGLRIAGMGN
;
A
#
# COMPACT_ATOMS: atom_id res chain seq x y z
N GLY A 1 6.56 12.98 -7.71
CA GLY A 1 6.58 13.82 -6.53
C GLY A 1 7.92 13.91 -5.82
N LEU A 2 7.97 14.60 -4.70
CA LEU A 2 9.19 14.97 -3.97
C LEU A 2 10.08 13.78 -3.56
N LEU A 3 9.48 12.63 -3.28
CA LEU A 3 10.22 11.43 -2.87
C LEU A 3 11.07 10.80 -3.98
N GLU A 4 10.76 11.08 -5.26
CA GLU A 4 11.46 10.57 -6.46
C GLU A 4 11.71 9.06 -6.42
N VAL A 5 10.67 8.32 -6.10
CA VAL A 5 10.71 6.85 -6.03
C VAL A 5 11.00 6.25 -7.41
N ARG A 6 11.83 5.21 -7.44
CA ARG A 6 12.19 4.47 -8.65
C ARG A 6 11.78 3.00 -8.52
N PRO A 7 11.42 2.35 -9.63
CA PRO A 7 11.22 0.91 -9.65
C PRO A 7 12.44 0.15 -9.05
N GLY A 8 12.17 -0.91 -8.31
CA GLY A 8 13.20 -1.73 -7.65
C GLY A 8 13.69 -1.23 -6.29
N GLU A 9 13.33 -0.02 -5.86
CA GLU A 9 13.73 0.52 -4.55
C GLU A 9 12.95 -0.12 -3.38
N ARG A 10 13.54 -0.05 -2.17
CA ARG A 10 12.84 -0.33 -0.89
C ARG A 10 12.38 1.00 -0.33
N VAL A 11 11.06 1.14 -0.19
CA VAL A 11 10.41 2.38 0.23
C VAL A 11 9.59 2.16 1.50
N LEU A 12 9.66 3.08 2.43
CA LEU A 12 8.83 3.12 3.63
C LEU A 12 7.88 4.31 3.59
N ASP A 13 6.59 4.07 3.76
CA ASP A 13 5.58 5.05 4.14
C ASP A 13 5.29 4.84 5.64
N LEU A 14 5.86 5.69 6.50
CA LEU A 14 5.96 5.43 7.94
C LEU A 14 4.67 5.73 8.72
N CYS A 15 3.88 6.70 8.26
CA CYS A 15 2.60 7.12 8.86
C CYS A 15 1.49 7.07 7.80
N ALA A 16 1.24 5.88 7.24
CA ALA A 16 0.69 5.72 5.91
C ALA A 16 -0.84 5.91 5.79
N ALA A 17 -1.60 5.67 6.88
CA ALA A 17 -3.06 5.65 6.77
C ALA A 17 -3.69 7.03 6.47
N PRO A 18 -4.69 7.08 5.62
CA PRO A 18 -5.46 5.99 5.07
C PRO A 18 -4.90 5.31 3.80
N GLY A 19 -3.73 5.73 3.27
CA GLY A 19 -3.07 5.10 2.14
C GLY A 19 -2.98 5.92 0.85
N GLY A 20 -3.39 7.18 0.85
CA GLY A 20 -3.33 8.03 -0.34
C GLY A 20 -1.91 8.22 -0.88
N LYS A 21 -0.93 8.46 0.00
CA LYS A 21 0.49 8.60 -0.36
C LYS A 21 1.11 7.23 -0.68
N THR A 22 0.77 6.18 0.08
CA THR A 22 1.13 4.78 -0.22
C THR A 22 0.80 4.40 -1.66
N THR A 23 -0.40 4.73 -2.13
CA THR A 23 -0.86 4.36 -3.47
C THR A 23 -0.15 5.14 -4.58
N GLN A 24 0.20 6.41 -4.33
CA GLN A 24 1.04 7.20 -5.23
C GLN A 24 2.46 6.64 -5.34
N ILE A 25 3.05 6.23 -4.20
CA ILE A 25 4.36 5.56 -4.15
C ILE A 25 4.31 4.26 -4.95
N ALA A 26 3.31 3.40 -4.71
CA ALA A 26 3.15 2.14 -5.41
C ALA A 26 3.02 2.32 -6.93
N ALA A 27 2.28 3.34 -7.39
CA ALA A 27 2.17 3.68 -8.81
C ALA A 27 3.52 4.07 -9.42
N ALA A 28 4.34 4.86 -8.71
CA ALA A 28 5.68 5.22 -9.16
C ALA A 28 6.64 4.03 -9.21
N MET A 29 6.48 3.05 -8.31
CA MET A 29 7.27 1.81 -8.27
C MET A 29 6.93 0.83 -9.39
N LYS A 30 5.79 0.98 -10.06
CA LYS A 30 5.33 0.10 -11.18
C LYS A 30 5.29 -1.39 -10.82
N GLY A 31 5.07 -1.73 -9.54
CA GLY A 31 5.05 -3.09 -9.02
C GLY A 31 6.43 -3.70 -8.71
N GLU A 32 7.52 -2.97 -8.94
CA GLU A 32 8.90 -3.41 -8.69
C GLU A 32 9.40 -2.94 -7.32
N GLY A 33 10.32 -3.72 -6.72
CA GLY A 33 10.89 -3.41 -5.41
C GLY A 33 9.93 -3.73 -4.26
N LEU A 34 10.16 -3.12 -3.09
CA LEU A 34 9.39 -3.36 -1.87
C LEU A 34 8.85 -2.05 -1.29
N LEU A 35 7.54 -1.96 -1.13
CA LEU A 35 6.88 -0.92 -0.37
C LEU A 35 6.48 -1.47 1.01
N ILE A 36 6.95 -0.84 2.08
CA ILE A 36 6.43 -1.08 3.44
C ILE A 36 5.59 0.12 3.83
N SER A 37 4.33 -0.13 4.18
CA SER A 37 3.40 0.89 4.64
C SER A 37 2.99 0.61 6.07
N ASN A 38 3.36 1.51 6.96
CA ASN A 38 3.15 1.37 8.39
C ASN A 38 2.09 2.35 8.91
N GLU A 39 1.31 1.89 9.88
CA GLU A 39 0.40 2.74 10.65
C GLU A 39 0.31 2.22 12.08
N ILE A 40 0.59 3.09 13.06
CA ILE A 40 0.60 2.74 14.48
C ILE A 40 -0.80 2.41 15.03
N HIS A 41 -1.85 3.01 14.46
CA HIS A 41 -3.23 2.78 14.90
C HIS A 41 -3.86 1.62 14.13
N GLY A 42 -4.11 0.49 14.82
CA GLY A 42 -4.59 -0.75 14.19
C GLY A 42 -5.90 -0.59 13.40
N GLY A 43 -6.82 0.27 13.83
CA GLY A 43 -8.04 0.58 13.08
C GLY A 43 -7.75 1.25 11.74
N ARG A 44 -6.85 2.24 11.72
CA ARG A 44 -6.41 2.95 10.51
C ARG A 44 -5.56 2.05 9.60
N ALA A 45 -4.73 1.18 10.18
CA ALA A 45 -3.93 0.22 9.43
C ALA A 45 -4.79 -0.77 8.63
N ARG A 46 -5.99 -1.15 9.13
CA ARG A 46 -6.96 -1.96 8.39
C ARG A 46 -7.51 -1.21 7.17
N ILE A 47 -7.82 0.09 7.31
CA ILE A 47 -8.27 0.94 6.19
C ILE A 47 -7.15 1.05 5.13
N LEU A 48 -5.90 1.26 5.57
CA LEU A 48 -4.73 1.26 4.70
C LEU A 48 -4.64 -0.06 3.91
N SER A 49 -4.75 -1.21 4.58
CA SER A 49 -4.71 -2.52 3.93
C SER A 49 -5.81 -2.69 2.88
N GLN A 50 -7.03 -2.22 3.16
CA GLN A 50 -8.15 -2.24 2.21
C GLN A 50 -7.88 -1.35 0.98
N ASN A 51 -7.27 -0.17 1.17
CA ASN A 51 -6.90 0.71 0.06
C ASN A 51 -5.78 0.14 -0.81
N VAL A 52 -4.79 -0.53 -0.19
CA VAL A 52 -3.74 -1.28 -0.91
C VAL A 52 -4.35 -2.39 -1.76
N GLU A 53 -5.32 -3.13 -1.22
CA GLU A 53 -6.07 -4.16 -1.93
C GLU A 53 -6.87 -3.60 -3.10
N ARG A 54 -7.69 -2.58 -2.83
CA ARG A 54 -8.58 -1.95 -3.81
C ARG A 54 -7.86 -1.47 -5.07
N LEU A 55 -6.60 -1.07 -4.94
CA LEU A 55 -5.76 -0.61 -6.04
C LEU A 55 -4.85 -1.70 -6.63
N GLY A 56 -5.04 -2.96 -6.23
CA GLY A 56 -4.34 -4.10 -6.80
C GLY A 56 -2.82 -4.07 -6.61
N ILE A 57 -2.33 -3.46 -5.52
CA ILE A 57 -0.91 -3.30 -5.28
C ILE A 57 -0.29 -4.65 -4.88
N ARG A 58 0.70 -5.12 -5.67
CA ARG A 58 1.31 -6.45 -5.53
C ARG A 58 2.51 -6.49 -4.58
N ASN A 59 3.25 -5.40 -4.48
CA ASN A 59 4.56 -5.32 -3.83
C ASN A 59 4.54 -4.55 -2.49
N CYS A 60 3.39 -4.52 -1.81
CA CYS A 60 3.22 -3.79 -0.56
C CYS A 60 3.04 -4.72 0.64
N LEU A 61 3.88 -4.51 1.67
CA LEU A 61 3.74 -5.03 3.02
C LEU A 61 3.02 -3.99 3.90
N VAL A 62 1.91 -4.33 4.51
CA VAL A 62 1.20 -3.47 5.48
C VAL A 62 1.41 -4.00 6.89
N ILE A 63 1.94 -3.14 7.76
CA ILE A 63 2.27 -3.45 9.16
C ILE A 63 1.67 -2.45 10.13
N ASN A 64 1.61 -2.84 11.41
CA ASN A 64 1.08 -2.01 12.50
C ASN A 64 2.09 -1.97 13.64
N GLU A 65 3.14 -1.16 13.47
CA GLU A 65 4.25 -1.06 14.41
C GLU A 65 4.52 0.38 14.82
N THR A 66 5.26 0.55 15.92
CA THR A 66 5.78 1.87 16.31
C THR A 66 7.01 2.21 15.47
N PRO A 67 7.28 3.51 15.21
CA PRO A 67 8.50 3.93 14.51
C PRO A 67 9.78 3.44 15.19
N GLU A 68 9.79 3.41 16.53
CA GLU A 68 10.91 2.90 17.31
C GLU A 68 11.19 1.42 17.05
N ALA A 69 10.15 0.57 17.11
CA ALA A 69 10.29 -0.87 16.82
C ALA A 69 10.83 -1.12 15.41
N LEU A 70 10.37 -0.33 14.44
CA LEU A 70 10.84 -0.40 13.06
C LEU A 70 12.29 0.04 12.92
N SER A 71 12.71 1.10 13.62
CA SER A 71 14.08 1.60 13.56
C SER A 71 15.11 0.60 14.09
N LEU A 72 14.74 -0.20 15.09
CA LEU A 72 15.56 -1.31 15.59
C LEU A 72 15.60 -2.49 14.61
N ARG A 73 14.55 -2.66 13.81
CA ARG A 73 14.42 -3.80 12.89
C ARG A 73 15.07 -3.56 11.52
N PHE A 74 15.09 -2.32 11.05
CA PHE A 74 15.46 -1.94 9.70
C PHE A 74 16.56 -0.87 9.63
N PRO A 75 17.69 -1.00 10.34
CA PRO A 75 18.76 0.00 10.28
C PRO A 75 19.31 0.10 8.86
N GLY A 76 19.35 1.32 8.29
CA GLY A 76 19.90 1.59 6.98
C GLY A 76 19.27 0.81 5.82
N PHE A 77 18.01 0.39 5.95
CA PHE A 77 17.38 -0.54 5.00
C PHE A 77 16.73 0.14 3.80
N PHE A 78 16.13 1.32 3.99
CA PHE A 78 15.31 1.96 2.96
C PHE A 78 16.07 2.95 2.10
N HIS A 79 15.80 2.94 0.79
CA HIS A 79 16.28 3.96 -0.17
C HIS A 79 15.49 5.25 -0.03
N ARG A 80 14.19 5.14 0.28
CA ARG A 80 13.25 6.25 0.38
C ARG A 80 12.36 6.08 1.61
N ILE A 81 12.16 7.16 2.34
CA ILE A 81 11.21 7.18 3.47
C ILE A 81 10.31 8.40 3.33
N LEU A 82 9.01 8.17 3.42
CA LEU A 82 8.00 9.20 3.59
C LEU A 82 7.55 9.23 5.04
N VAL A 83 7.61 10.40 5.64
CA VAL A 83 7.04 10.70 6.96
C VAL A 83 5.96 11.76 6.77
N ASP A 84 4.73 11.32 6.48
CA ASP A 84 3.53 12.16 6.51
C ASP A 84 3.04 12.20 7.96
N ALA A 85 3.63 13.10 8.73
CA ALA A 85 3.59 13.03 10.18
C ALA A 85 2.22 13.39 10.78
N PRO A 86 1.82 12.76 11.89
CA PRO A 86 0.68 13.25 12.67
C PRO A 86 0.98 14.67 13.14
N CYS A 87 0.04 15.58 12.90
CA CYS A 87 0.18 17.01 13.16
C CYS A 87 -1.10 17.61 13.76
N SER A 88 -1.06 18.88 14.15
CA SER A 88 -2.24 19.61 14.66
C SER A 88 -3.35 19.82 13.64
N GLY A 89 -3.04 19.68 12.35
CA GLY A 89 -4.03 19.53 11.28
C GLY A 89 -4.74 20.83 10.85
N GLU A 90 -4.14 21.99 11.04
CA GLU A 90 -4.74 23.30 10.68
C GLU A 90 -5.17 23.36 9.21
N GLY A 91 -4.39 22.78 8.30
CA GLY A 91 -4.73 22.68 6.88
C GLY A 91 -5.97 21.84 6.59
N MET A 92 -6.46 21.07 7.57
CA MET A 92 -7.65 20.24 7.41
C MET A 92 -8.93 20.87 7.96
N PHE A 93 -8.88 22.05 8.57
CA PHE A 93 -10.02 22.68 9.23
C PHE A 93 -11.24 22.89 8.33
N ARG A 94 -11.04 23.01 7.03
CA ARG A 94 -12.12 23.14 6.05
C ARG A 94 -12.81 21.81 5.77
N LYS A 95 -12.05 20.70 5.79
CA LYS A 95 -12.56 19.35 5.47
C LYS A 95 -13.02 18.59 6.69
N ASP A 96 -12.36 18.81 7.83
CA ASP A 96 -12.64 18.09 9.07
C ASP A 96 -12.88 19.08 10.22
N PRO A 97 -14.17 19.38 10.55
CA PRO A 97 -14.51 20.24 11.68
C PRO A 97 -14.00 19.73 13.04
N GLN A 98 -13.75 18.42 13.19
CA GLN A 98 -13.22 17.86 14.45
C GLN A 98 -11.77 18.27 14.68
N SER A 99 -10.97 18.40 13.63
CA SER A 99 -9.61 18.91 13.72
C SER A 99 -9.55 20.30 14.36
N ARG A 100 -10.52 21.17 14.05
CA ARG A 100 -10.62 22.50 14.68
C ARG A 100 -10.92 22.41 16.17
N ALA A 101 -11.78 21.50 16.58
CA ALA A 101 -12.17 21.33 17.97
C ALA A 101 -11.03 20.76 18.85
N GLN A 102 -10.11 20.02 18.24
CA GLN A 102 -8.96 19.41 18.93
C GLN A 102 -7.69 20.29 18.90
N TRP A 103 -7.70 21.36 18.14
CA TRP A 103 -6.54 22.24 18.02
C TRP A 103 -6.31 23.08 19.27
N SER A 104 -5.07 23.13 19.74
CA SER A 104 -4.59 24.05 20.77
C SER A 104 -3.08 24.25 20.63
N VAL A 105 -2.54 25.30 21.24
CA VAL A 105 -1.08 25.55 21.27
C VAL A 105 -0.33 24.40 21.94
N GLU A 106 -0.93 23.79 22.98
CA GLU A 106 -0.37 22.63 23.66
C GLU A 106 -0.32 21.42 22.73
N ASN A 107 -1.36 21.20 21.91
CA ASN A 107 -1.40 20.12 20.93
C ASN A 107 -0.35 20.31 19.83
N VAL A 108 -0.12 21.55 19.36
CA VAL A 108 0.96 21.88 18.41
C VAL A 108 2.32 21.45 18.98
N LYS A 109 2.65 21.84 20.22
CA LYS A 109 3.92 21.46 20.88
C LYS A 109 4.05 19.94 21.06
N LEU A 110 2.96 19.27 21.40
CA LEU A 110 2.92 17.81 21.56
C LEU A 110 3.16 17.10 20.22
N CYS A 111 2.56 17.60 19.15
CA CYS A 111 2.77 17.09 17.79
C CYS A 111 4.21 17.31 17.34
N ALA A 112 4.77 18.51 17.53
CA ALA A 112 6.16 18.81 17.19
C ALA A 112 7.15 17.87 17.93
N GLY A 113 6.94 17.61 19.23
CA GLY A 113 7.74 16.64 19.98
C GLY A 113 7.68 15.23 19.38
N ARG A 114 6.47 14.74 19.05
CA ARG A 114 6.27 13.43 18.42
C ARG A 114 6.90 13.34 17.03
N GLN A 115 6.82 14.40 16.25
CA GLN A 115 7.42 14.46 14.90
C GLN A 115 8.93 14.32 14.95
N ARG A 116 9.61 14.96 15.93
CA ARG A 116 11.06 14.81 16.15
C ARG A 116 11.44 13.36 16.45
N GLU A 117 10.69 12.68 17.33
CA GLU A 117 10.90 11.26 17.64
C GLU A 117 10.73 10.37 16.41
N ILE A 118 9.70 10.63 15.60
CA ILE A 118 9.45 9.90 14.35
C ILE A 118 10.59 10.10 13.34
N LEU A 119 11.05 11.34 13.17
CA LEU A 119 12.15 11.68 12.27
C LEU A 119 13.47 11.06 12.71
N ASP A 120 13.75 11.03 14.01
CA ASP A 120 14.93 10.35 14.59
C ASP A 120 14.88 8.84 14.29
N CYS A 121 13.71 8.20 14.42
CA CYS A 121 13.54 6.80 14.00
C CYS A 121 13.74 6.62 12.49
N ALA A 122 13.21 7.52 11.67
CA ALA A 122 13.36 7.47 10.21
C ALA A 122 14.80 7.62 9.76
N SER A 123 15.59 8.49 10.43
CA SER A 123 17.01 8.72 10.12
C SER A 123 17.84 7.44 10.24
N ARG A 124 17.55 6.61 11.25
CA ARG A 124 18.22 5.33 11.49
C ARG A 124 17.87 4.27 10.43
N MET A 125 16.65 4.35 9.87
CA MET A 125 16.16 3.38 8.87
C MET A 125 16.60 3.73 7.45
N LEU A 126 16.91 4.99 7.18
CA LEU A 126 17.34 5.45 5.87
C LEU A 126 18.80 5.08 5.62
N MET A 127 19.08 4.47 4.49
CA MET A 127 20.45 4.15 4.06
C MET A 127 21.20 5.42 3.67
N PRO A 128 22.54 5.41 3.70
CA PRO A 128 23.35 6.48 3.12
C PRO A 128 22.98 6.71 1.64
N GLY A 129 22.97 7.95 1.18
CA GLY A 129 22.48 8.34 -0.15
C GLY A 129 20.97 8.18 -0.36
N GLY A 130 20.22 7.88 0.70
CA GLY A 130 18.77 7.79 0.67
C GLY A 130 18.09 9.15 0.80
N ARG A 131 16.79 9.21 0.46
CA ARG A 131 15.97 10.41 0.55
C ARG A 131 14.80 10.22 1.51
N LEU A 132 14.61 11.19 2.40
CA LEU A 132 13.49 11.31 3.31
C LEU A 132 12.65 12.52 2.92
N VAL A 133 11.34 12.35 2.83
CA VAL A 133 10.40 13.46 2.72
C VAL A 133 9.60 13.52 4.00
N TYR A 134 9.71 14.64 4.68
CA TYR A 134 8.89 14.99 5.83
C TYR A 134 7.75 15.87 5.37
N SER A 135 6.51 15.58 5.78
CA SER A 135 5.35 16.39 5.43
C SER A 135 4.34 16.46 6.58
N THR A 136 3.61 17.58 6.63
CA THR A 136 2.49 17.83 7.54
C THR A 136 1.33 18.49 6.80
N CYS A 137 0.16 18.50 7.43
CA CYS A 137 -0.99 19.28 6.97
C CYS A 137 -1.33 20.39 7.97
N THR A 138 -0.31 21.06 8.52
CA THR A 138 -0.47 22.22 9.44
C THR A 138 0.17 23.49 8.84
N PHE A 139 -0.01 24.61 9.53
CA PHE A 139 0.65 25.89 9.23
C PHE A 139 1.59 26.32 10.34
N SER A 140 1.72 25.52 11.39
CA SER A 140 2.52 25.83 12.57
C SER A 140 4.01 25.73 12.25
N PRO A 141 4.81 26.82 12.39
CA PRO A 141 6.24 26.76 12.18
C PRO A 141 6.96 25.77 13.09
N GLU A 142 6.44 25.55 14.31
CA GLU A 142 6.98 24.63 15.30
C GLU A 142 6.94 23.17 14.81
N GLU A 143 5.88 22.83 14.05
CA GLU A 143 5.71 21.49 13.46
C GLU A 143 6.36 21.36 12.07
N ASP A 144 6.70 22.45 11.42
CA ASP A 144 7.17 22.49 10.05
C ASP A 144 8.67 22.84 9.99
N GLU A 145 9.00 24.12 9.77
CA GLU A 145 10.37 24.56 9.55
C GLU A 145 11.27 24.38 10.79
N GLU A 146 10.74 24.62 12.00
CA GLU A 146 11.52 24.47 13.23
C GLU A 146 11.85 23.00 13.49
N THR A 147 10.89 22.11 13.31
CA THR A 147 11.11 20.64 13.41
C THR A 147 12.12 20.15 12.37
N ALA A 148 12.04 20.60 11.11
CA ALA A 148 13.02 20.24 10.09
C ALA A 148 14.42 20.78 10.40
N LYS A 149 14.53 22.02 10.91
CA LYS A 149 15.79 22.65 11.31
C LYS A 149 16.42 21.94 12.50
N GLU A 150 15.65 21.61 13.53
CA GLU A 150 16.14 20.87 14.69
C GLU A 150 16.63 19.49 14.33
N PHE A 151 15.91 18.80 13.41
CA PHE A 151 16.35 17.52 12.87
C PHE A 151 17.73 17.63 12.19
N LEU A 152 17.94 18.63 11.32
CA LEU A 152 19.21 18.84 10.64
C LEU A 152 20.37 19.19 11.62
N LEU A 153 20.08 19.91 12.70
CA LEU A 153 21.08 20.18 13.75
C LEU A 153 21.47 18.92 14.52
N ALA A 154 20.51 18.00 14.76
CA ALA A 154 20.76 16.75 15.47
C ALA A 154 21.40 15.67 14.56
N HIS A 155 21.18 15.74 13.24
CA HIS A 155 21.63 14.78 12.24
C HIS A 155 22.48 15.44 11.16
N PRO A 156 23.76 15.77 11.44
CA PRO A 156 24.66 16.47 10.51
C PRO A 156 24.98 15.66 9.24
N GLU A 157 24.64 14.38 9.22
CA GLU A 157 24.70 13.52 8.02
C GLU A 157 23.53 13.76 7.04
N PHE A 158 22.61 14.67 7.32
CA PHE A 158 21.51 15.05 6.42
C PHE A 158 21.68 16.46 5.89
N GLU A 159 21.22 16.65 4.65
CA GLU A 159 21.12 17.94 3.99
C GLU A 159 19.67 18.18 3.53
N GLU A 160 19.16 19.40 3.73
CA GLU A 160 17.91 19.83 3.08
C GLU A 160 18.16 20.17 1.62
N LYS A 161 17.43 19.53 0.73
CA LYS A 161 17.48 19.82 -0.71
C LYS A 161 16.46 20.85 -1.14
N SER A 162 15.29 20.83 -0.53
CA SER A 162 14.23 21.82 -0.76
C SER A 162 13.16 21.70 0.31
N SER A 163 12.43 22.79 0.51
CA SER A 163 11.18 22.78 1.27
C SER A 163 10.08 23.48 0.47
N LEU A 164 8.86 23.12 0.73
CA LEU A 164 7.66 23.61 0.05
C LEU A 164 6.54 23.81 1.07
N ARG A 165 5.92 24.99 1.02
CA ARG A 165 4.68 25.27 1.75
C ARG A 165 3.57 25.57 0.76
N ILE A 166 2.45 24.86 0.89
CA ILE A 166 1.25 25.05 0.06
C ILE A 166 0.24 25.82 0.90
N TRP A 167 -0.13 27.00 0.43
CA TRP A 167 -1.13 27.86 1.05
C TRP A 167 -2.45 27.79 0.28
N PRO A 168 -3.60 27.55 0.94
CA PRO A 168 -4.88 27.40 0.27
C PRO A 168 -5.40 28.68 -0.44
N HIS A 169 -4.83 29.84 -0.13
CA HIS A 169 -5.15 31.10 -0.80
C HIS A 169 -4.26 31.38 -2.03
N LEU A 170 -3.20 30.59 -2.24
CA LEU A 170 -2.27 30.71 -3.38
C LEU A 170 -2.37 29.57 -4.38
N SER A 171 -2.98 28.43 -3.98
CA SER A 171 -3.07 27.24 -4.80
C SER A 171 -4.37 26.48 -4.54
N GLU A 172 -4.80 25.68 -5.52
CA GLU A 172 -5.90 24.73 -5.31
C GLU A 172 -5.45 23.62 -4.38
N GLY A 173 -6.10 23.46 -3.24
CA GLY A 173 -5.79 22.41 -2.26
C GLY A 173 -5.94 22.89 -0.82
N GLU A 174 -5.61 22.01 0.10
CA GLU A 174 -5.51 22.28 1.53
C GLU A 174 -4.07 22.67 1.89
N GLY A 175 -3.86 23.19 3.11
CA GLY A 175 -2.52 23.54 3.56
C GLY A 175 -1.61 22.33 3.75
N HIS A 176 -0.38 22.43 3.26
CA HIS A 176 0.64 21.42 3.44
C HIS A 176 2.04 22.05 3.55
N PHE A 177 2.87 21.40 4.33
CA PHE A 177 4.32 21.59 4.34
C PHE A 177 5.02 20.31 3.89
N ALA A 178 6.18 20.44 3.24
CA ALA A 178 7.05 19.32 2.94
C ALA A 178 8.51 19.77 2.89
N ALA A 179 9.40 19.01 3.52
CA ALA A 179 10.85 19.16 3.42
C ALA A 179 11.46 17.89 2.80
N VAL A 180 12.38 18.07 1.86
CA VAL A 180 13.14 17.00 1.21
C VAL A 180 14.53 16.96 1.82
N LEU A 181 14.85 15.86 2.48
CA LEU A 181 16.10 15.64 3.19
C LEU A 181 16.85 14.48 2.55
N GLU A 182 18.15 14.61 2.36
CA GLU A 182 19.00 13.53 1.85
C GLU A 182 20.09 13.17 2.85
N LYS A 183 20.28 11.89 3.09
CA LYS A 183 21.36 11.37 3.93
C LYS A 183 22.63 11.27 3.10
N THR A 184 23.68 11.90 3.55
CA THR A 184 25.02 11.85 2.90
C THR A 184 25.63 10.46 2.97
N GLY A 185 26.56 10.15 2.08
CA GLY A 185 27.29 8.88 2.02
C GLY A 185 26.93 8.00 0.84
N GLU A 186 27.67 6.91 0.68
CA GLU A 186 27.50 5.98 -0.43
C GLU A 186 26.53 4.84 -0.05
N ARG A 187 25.74 4.37 -1.03
CA ARG A 187 24.68 3.38 -0.86
C ARG A 187 25.13 1.96 -0.49
N ASP A 188 26.41 1.65 -0.62
CA ASP A 188 26.94 0.28 -0.47
C ASP A 188 27.14 -0.18 0.98
N SER A 189 26.84 0.66 1.97
CA SER A 189 27.08 0.38 3.39
C SER A 189 25.88 -0.12 4.19
N ALA A 190 24.78 -0.53 3.53
CA ALA A 190 23.59 -1.02 4.24
C ALA A 190 23.84 -2.39 4.87
N GLU A 191 23.52 -2.53 6.17
CA GLU A 191 23.58 -3.82 6.84
C GLU A 191 22.58 -4.82 6.21
N PRO A 192 22.97 -6.11 6.04
CA PRO A 192 22.09 -7.11 5.46
C PRO A 192 20.95 -7.45 6.41
N VAL A 193 19.72 -7.10 6.05
CA VAL A 193 18.50 -7.50 6.76
C VAL A 193 18.13 -8.93 6.33
N ARG A 194 17.84 -9.80 7.33
CA ARG A 194 17.39 -11.16 7.06
C ARG A 194 16.12 -11.15 6.21
N GLN A 195 16.14 -11.90 5.10
CA GLN A 195 15.03 -11.98 4.17
C GLN A 195 14.01 -13.07 4.54
N GLN A 196 12.74 -12.84 4.21
CA GLN A 196 11.67 -13.81 4.33
C GLN A 196 11.93 -15.03 3.42
N LYS A 197 11.87 -16.22 3.98
CA LYS A 197 11.96 -17.45 3.19
C LYS A 197 10.66 -17.71 2.46
N GLY A 198 10.75 -17.87 1.14
CA GLY A 198 9.62 -18.27 0.30
C GLY A 198 9.39 -19.80 0.32
N ILE A 199 8.19 -20.21 -0.06
CA ILE A 199 7.83 -21.59 -0.32
C ILE A 199 8.31 -21.95 -1.74
N PRO A 200 9.11 -23.03 -1.92
CA PRO A 200 9.47 -23.48 -3.27
C PRO A 200 8.23 -23.90 -4.07
N GLU A 201 8.21 -23.60 -5.37
CA GLU A 201 7.05 -23.88 -6.24
C GLU A 201 6.56 -25.33 -6.16
N LYS A 202 7.49 -26.29 -6.09
CA LYS A 202 7.17 -27.73 -5.93
C LYS A 202 6.42 -28.10 -4.62
N LYS A 203 6.36 -27.18 -3.67
CA LYS A 203 5.63 -27.35 -2.38
C LYS A 203 4.32 -26.55 -2.35
N LEU A 204 3.96 -25.86 -3.43
CA LEU A 204 2.69 -25.16 -3.50
C LEU A 204 1.52 -26.13 -3.53
N PRO A 205 0.33 -25.72 -3.02
CA PRO A 205 -0.86 -26.54 -3.08
C PRO A 205 -1.20 -26.92 -4.53
N LYS A 206 -1.49 -28.21 -4.79
CA LYS A 206 -1.86 -28.70 -6.12
C LYS A 206 -3.12 -28.00 -6.67
N GLU A 207 -4.02 -27.61 -5.76
CA GLU A 207 -5.23 -26.86 -6.09
C GLU A 207 -4.89 -25.46 -6.65
N TYR A 208 -3.87 -24.79 -6.12
CA TYR A 208 -3.37 -23.53 -6.63
C TYR A 208 -2.69 -23.72 -7.99
N LEU A 209 -1.85 -24.74 -8.14
CA LEU A 209 -1.15 -25.00 -9.41
C LEU A 209 -2.15 -25.28 -10.53
N ALA A 210 -3.19 -26.09 -10.28
CA ALA A 210 -4.26 -26.34 -11.23
C ALA A 210 -5.08 -25.07 -11.56
N PHE A 211 -5.36 -24.23 -10.57
CA PHE A 211 -6.01 -22.93 -10.78
C PHE A 211 -5.14 -22.01 -11.64
N ALA A 212 -3.87 -21.86 -11.29
CA ALA A 212 -2.94 -20.98 -12.00
C ALA A 212 -2.76 -21.40 -13.47
N GLU A 213 -2.61 -22.69 -13.74
CA GLU A 213 -2.49 -23.22 -15.10
C GLU A 213 -3.73 -22.93 -15.97
N GLN A 214 -4.93 -22.97 -15.38
CA GLN A 214 -6.20 -22.76 -16.09
C GLN A 214 -6.62 -21.29 -16.19
N THR A 215 -6.14 -20.43 -15.27
CA THR A 215 -6.72 -19.10 -15.05
C THR A 215 -5.75 -17.96 -15.15
N LEU A 216 -4.44 -18.22 -15.10
CA LEU A 216 -3.42 -17.17 -15.13
C LEU A 216 -2.48 -17.38 -16.31
N HIS A 217 -2.10 -16.28 -17.01
CA HIS A 217 -0.96 -16.29 -17.88
C HIS A 217 0.31 -16.14 -17.02
N ARG A 218 1.22 -17.10 -17.08
CA ARG A 218 2.38 -17.23 -16.18
C ARG A 218 3.59 -16.39 -16.60
N GLU A 219 3.44 -15.15 -16.94
CA GLU A 219 4.58 -14.25 -17.09
C GLU A 219 4.65 -13.32 -15.88
N GLU A 220 5.36 -13.74 -14.83
CA GLU A 220 5.68 -12.87 -13.71
C GLU A 220 6.92 -12.01 -14.09
N PRO A 221 6.77 -10.70 -14.30
CA PRO A 221 7.86 -9.84 -14.75
C PRO A 221 8.94 -9.59 -13.69
N PHE A 222 8.71 -10.02 -12.44
CA PHE A 222 9.62 -9.78 -11.30
C PHE A 222 9.81 -11.04 -10.47
N PRO A 223 10.98 -11.18 -9.78
CA PRO A 223 11.21 -12.28 -8.86
C PRO A 223 10.30 -12.15 -7.64
N LEU A 224 9.19 -12.86 -7.69
CA LEU A 224 8.23 -12.97 -6.60
C LEU A 224 8.34 -14.33 -5.94
N ARG A 225 8.05 -14.38 -4.65
CA ARG A 225 8.09 -15.60 -3.83
C ARG A 225 6.72 -15.85 -3.21
N TYR A 226 6.47 -17.12 -2.90
CA TYR A 226 5.22 -17.55 -2.26
C TYR A 226 5.38 -17.67 -0.75
N LEU A 227 4.34 -17.32 -0.02
CA LEU A 227 4.24 -17.42 1.44
C LEU A 227 2.86 -17.93 1.83
N THR A 228 2.79 -18.83 2.82
CA THR A 228 1.55 -19.12 3.52
C THR A 228 1.47 -18.26 4.78
N PHE A 229 0.37 -17.52 4.94
CA PHE A 229 0.09 -16.74 6.14
C PHE A 229 -1.33 -17.07 6.62
N GLY A 230 -1.43 -17.77 7.74
CA GLY A 230 -2.65 -18.46 8.11
C GLY A 230 -2.98 -19.55 7.08
N GLU A 231 -4.22 -19.60 6.60
CA GLU A 231 -4.69 -20.56 5.58
C GLU A 231 -4.58 -20.01 4.15
N HIS A 232 -4.09 -18.76 3.98
CA HIS A 232 -4.03 -18.06 2.72
C HIS A 232 -2.64 -18.12 2.10
N LEU A 233 -2.61 -18.23 0.77
CA LEU A 233 -1.39 -18.14 -0.03
C LEU A 233 -1.19 -16.70 -0.51
N TYR A 234 0.03 -16.21 -0.35
CA TYR A 234 0.45 -14.87 -0.77
C TYR A 234 1.60 -14.92 -1.75
N LEU A 235 1.68 -13.88 -2.56
CA LEU A 235 2.82 -13.55 -3.40
C LEU A 235 3.49 -12.30 -2.84
N PHE A 236 4.82 -12.30 -2.71
CA PHE A 236 5.56 -11.19 -2.12
C PHE A 236 6.89 -10.91 -2.86
N PRO A 237 7.43 -9.66 -2.80
CA PRO A 237 8.69 -9.30 -3.41
C PRO A 237 9.88 -10.05 -2.80
N ASP A 238 10.87 -10.38 -3.63
CA ASP A 238 12.10 -11.06 -3.22
C ASP A 238 12.85 -10.36 -2.09
N GLN A 239 12.77 -9.01 -2.05
CA GLN A 239 13.42 -8.17 -1.05
C GLN A 239 12.68 -8.11 0.30
N MET A 240 11.59 -8.87 0.49
CA MET A 240 10.80 -8.89 1.72
C MET A 240 11.67 -9.25 2.92
N PRO A 241 11.70 -8.44 4.00
CA PRO A 241 12.38 -8.81 5.23
C PRO A 241 11.64 -9.94 5.95
N ASP A 242 12.35 -10.68 6.81
CA ASP A 242 11.73 -11.69 7.68
C ASP A 242 10.60 -11.06 8.51
N LEU A 243 9.42 -11.66 8.45
CA LEU A 243 8.21 -11.14 9.11
C LEU A 243 8.09 -11.55 10.58
N ALA A 244 8.99 -12.38 11.09
CA ALA A 244 8.94 -12.86 12.48
C ALA A 244 8.99 -11.68 13.47
N GLY A 245 8.01 -11.62 14.38
CA GLY A 245 7.91 -10.59 15.41
C GLY A 245 7.24 -9.28 14.95
N LEU A 246 6.86 -9.14 13.68
CA LEU A 246 6.12 -7.98 13.18
C LEU A 246 4.61 -8.22 13.23
N LYS A 247 3.84 -7.17 13.55
CA LYS A 247 2.38 -7.16 13.46
C LYS A 247 1.96 -6.90 12.01
N VAL A 248 1.91 -7.97 11.21
CA VAL A 248 1.61 -7.91 9.79
C VAL A 248 0.09 -7.97 9.56
N LEU A 249 -0.44 -7.02 8.78
CA LEU A 249 -1.82 -7.02 8.31
C LEU A 249 -1.93 -7.61 6.91
N ARG A 250 -0.93 -7.33 6.04
CA ARG A 250 -0.88 -7.82 4.67
C ARG A 250 0.58 -8.09 4.27
N PRO A 251 0.96 -9.35 4.08
CA PRO A 251 2.36 -9.71 3.75
C PRO A 251 2.67 -9.66 2.24
N GLY A 252 1.85 -8.98 1.44
CA GLY A 252 1.96 -8.90 -0.02
C GLY A 252 0.60 -9.09 -0.71
N LEU A 253 0.59 -9.64 -1.93
CA LEU A 253 -0.62 -9.93 -2.67
C LEU A 253 -1.22 -11.26 -2.22
N GLU A 254 -2.44 -11.24 -1.72
CA GLU A 254 -3.20 -12.46 -1.41
C GLU A 254 -3.68 -13.12 -2.69
N LEU A 255 -3.28 -14.38 -2.90
CA LEU A 255 -3.67 -15.17 -4.06
C LEU A 255 -4.98 -15.90 -3.81
N GLY A 256 -5.22 -16.37 -2.59
CA GLY A 256 -6.42 -17.11 -2.20
C GLY A 256 -6.15 -18.25 -1.23
N GLU A 257 -7.09 -19.16 -1.15
CA GLU A 257 -7.10 -20.26 -0.19
C GLU A 257 -7.26 -21.63 -0.88
N ALA A 258 -6.42 -22.59 -0.52
CA ALA A 258 -6.58 -23.97 -0.96
C ALA A 258 -7.61 -24.68 -0.08
N LYS A 259 -8.77 -25.01 -0.68
CA LYS A 259 -9.84 -25.83 -0.09
C LYS A 259 -9.72 -27.28 -0.57
N LYS A 260 -10.49 -28.19 0.03
CA LYS A 260 -10.58 -29.59 -0.43
C LYS A 260 -10.96 -29.65 -1.92
N ASN A 261 -10.04 -30.11 -2.78
CA ASN A 261 -10.19 -30.28 -4.22
C ASN A 261 -10.48 -29.00 -5.03
N ARG A 262 -10.20 -27.81 -4.53
CA ARG A 262 -10.36 -26.56 -5.28
C ARG A 262 -9.51 -25.47 -4.68
N PHE A 263 -9.19 -24.48 -5.49
CA PHE A 263 -8.63 -23.20 -5.06
C PHE A 263 -9.73 -22.13 -5.13
N GLU A 264 -9.83 -21.32 -4.09
CA GLU A 264 -10.69 -20.15 -4.04
C GLU A 264 -9.82 -18.90 -4.16
N PRO A 265 -9.78 -18.26 -5.35
CA PRO A 265 -8.94 -17.06 -5.56
C PRO A 265 -9.47 -15.89 -4.75
N ALA A 266 -8.54 -15.14 -4.14
CA ALA A 266 -8.86 -13.93 -3.41
C ALA A 266 -9.34 -12.82 -4.32
N HIS A 267 -10.18 -11.94 -3.80
CA HIS A 267 -10.58 -10.71 -4.49
C HIS A 267 -9.37 -9.82 -4.80
N ALA A 268 -8.42 -9.75 -3.89
CA ALA A 268 -7.15 -9.06 -4.07
C ALA A 268 -6.40 -9.48 -5.33
N LEU A 269 -6.37 -10.80 -5.62
CA LEU A 269 -5.77 -11.30 -6.86
C LEU A 269 -6.51 -10.76 -8.09
N ALA A 270 -7.84 -10.79 -8.09
CA ALA A 270 -8.60 -10.23 -9.20
C ALA A 270 -8.24 -8.76 -9.47
N LEU A 271 -8.23 -7.93 -8.43
CA LEU A 271 -7.93 -6.50 -8.56
C LEU A 271 -6.48 -6.21 -9.01
N ALA A 272 -5.55 -7.13 -8.73
CA ALA A 272 -4.17 -7.02 -9.16
C ALA A 272 -3.93 -7.44 -10.61
N LEU A 273 -4.84 -8.19 -11.22
CA LEU A 273 -4.70 -8.71 -12.58
C LEU A 273 -5.24 -7.71 -13.61
N LYS A 274 -4.57 -7.65 -14.75
CA LYS A 274 -5.08 -7.02 -15.97
C LYS A 274 -5.85 -8.04 -16.80
N PRO A 275 -6.77 -7.59 -17.69
CA PRO A 275 -7.51 -8.50 -18.58
C PRO A 275 -6.64 -9.45 -19.40
N GLU A 276 -5.43 -9.03 -19.76
CA GLU A 276 -4.48 -9.80 -20.59
C GLU A 276 -3.73 -10.86 -19.79
N GLU A 277 -3.75 -10.77 -18.45
CA GLU A 277 -3.08 -11.75 -17.58
C GLU A 277 -3.96 -12.99 -17.28
N THR A 278 -5.15 -13.06 -17.88
CA THR A 278 -6.04 -14.24 -17.78
C THR A 278 -6.55 -14.67 -19.14
N PRO A 279 -6.71 -15.99 -19.38
CA PRO A 279 -7.30 -16.49 -20.65
C PRO A 279 -8.79 -16.20 -20.76
N GLN A 280 -9.47 -15.92 -19.66
CA GLN A 280 -10.92 -15.69 -19.62
C GLN A 280 -11.23 -14.39 -18.89
N CYS A 281 -11.66 -13.37 -19.65
CA CYS A 281 -12.10 -12.09 -19.12
C CYS A 281 -13.46 -11.71 -19.73
N ILE A 282 -14.41 -11.37 -18.85
CA ILE A 282 -15.72 -10.82 -19.25
C ILE A 282 -15.63 -9.30 -19.10
N ARG A 283 -15.78 -8.59 -20.22
CA ARG A 283 -15.73 -7.13 -20.26
C ARG A 283 -17.15 -6.57 -20.23
N LEU A 284 -17.48 -5.83 -19.19
CA LEU A 284 -18.77 -5.19 -19.00
C LEU A 284 -18.67 -3.70 -19.38
N PRO A 285 -19.63 -3.16 -20.16
CA PRO A 285 -19.69 -1.73 -20.43
C PRO A 285 -20.06 -0.96 -19.14
N LEU A 286 -19.47 0.22 -18.93
CA LEU A 286 -19.71 1.04 -17.71
C LEU A 286 -21.17 1.51 -17.59
N ASP A 287 -21.83 1.76 -18.71
CA ASP A 287 -23.22 2.19 -18.81
C ASP A 287 -24.21 1.02 -18.92
N GLY A 288 -23.70 -0.22 -18.90
CA GLY A 288 -24.50 -1.44 -19.00
C GLY A 288 -25.17 -1.83 -17.69
N GLN A 289 -26.35 -2.47 -17.77
CA GLN A 289 -27.04 -3.00 -16.59
C GLN A 289 -26.28 -4.16 -15.93
N GLU A 290 -25.48 -4.92 -16.69
CA GLU A 290 -24.73 -6.07 -16.22
C GLU A 290 -23.68 -5.69 -15.17
N ILE A 291 -23.04 -4.51 -15.27
CA ILE A 291 -22.07 -4.07 -14.27
C ILE A 291 -22.75 -3.81 -12.92
N PHE A 292 -23.91 -3.17 -12.92
CA PHE A 292 -24.68 -2.96 -11.69
C PHE A 292 -25.13 -4.28 -11.09
N ARG A 293 -25.65 -5.20 -11.89
CA ARG A 293 -26.03 -6.55 -11.45
C ARG A 293 -24.85 -7.29 -10.85
N TYR A 294 -23.67 -7.22 -11.48
CA TYR A 294 -22.46 -7.83 -10.96
C TYR A 294 -22.07 -7.20 -9.60
N LEU A 295 -22.03 -5.88 -9.50
CA LEU A 295 -21.70 -5.19 -8.25
C LEU A 295 -22.73 -5.40 -7.11
N HIS A 296 -24.00 -5.71 -7.45
CA HIS A 296 -25.03 -6.17 -6.51
C HIS A 296 -24.83 -7.63 -6.04
N GLY A 297 -24.00 -8.39 -6.73
CA GLY A 297 -23.76 -9.80 -6.43
C GLY A 297 -24.69 -10.77 -7.15
N GLU A 298 -25.37 -10.31 -8.21
CA GLU A 298 -26.26 -11.14 -9.03
C GLU A 298 -25.48 -11.99 -10.03
N THR A 299 -26.10 -13.11 -10.45
CA THR A 299 -25.65 -13.90 -11.60
C THR A 299 -25.99 -13.14 -12.89
N ILE A 300 -25.04 -13.08 -13.81
CA ILE A 300 -25.22 -12.46 -15.12
C ILE A 300 -25.06 -13.50 -16.24
N ALA A 301 -25.62 -13.21 -17.43
CA ALA A 301 -25.37 -14.02 -18.59
C ALA A 301 -23.91 -13.91 -19.04
N ALA A 302 -23.30 -15.02 -19.44
CA ALA A 302 -21.95 -15.04 -19.94
C ALA A 302 -21.70 -16.12 -20.97
N GLN A 303 -21.17 -15.73 -22.12
CA GLN A 303 -20.64 -16.64 -23.12
C GLN A 303 -19.14 -16.82 -22.86
N SER A 304 -18.78 -17.76 -22.00
CA SER A 304 -17.41 -18.06 -21.65
C SER A 304 -17.24 -19.54 -21.38
N ALA A 305 -16.01 -20.05 -21.50
CA ALA A 305 -15.71 -21.42 -21.15
C ALA A 305 -15.93 -21.63 -19.63
N LYS A 306 -16.19 -22.88 -19.25
CA LYS A 306 -16.41 -23.25 -17.85
C LYS A 306 -15.15 -22.97 -17.02
N GLY A 307 -15.29 -22.26 -15.89
CA GLY A 307 -14.17 -21.99 -14.98
C GLY A 307 -14.21 -20.60 -14.36
N TRP A 308 -13.12 -20.24 -13.74
CA TRP A 308 -12.92 -18.89 -13.21
C TRP A 308 -12.73 -17.88 -14.34
N CYS A 309 -13.40 -16.74 -14.22
CA CYS A 309 -13.33 -15.62 -15.16
C CYS A 309 -13.05 -14.34 -14.41
N LEU A 310 -12.15 -13.53 -14.93
CA LEU A 310 -11.98 -12.15 -14.48
C LEU A 310 -13.14 -11.31 -15.03
N VAL A 311 -13.73 -10.48 -14.20
CA VAL A 311 -14.75 -9.51 -14.62
C VAL A 311 -14.13 -8.12 -14.65
N CYS A 312 -14.24 -7.43 -15.78
CA CYS A 312 -13.57 -6.15 -16.02
C CYS A 312 -14.54 -5.11 -16.59
N ALA A 313 -14.21 -3.84 -16.41
CA ALA A 313 -14.82 -2.71 -17.09
C ALA A 313 -13.73 -1.74 -17.51
N GLU A 314 -13.77 -1.23 -18.76
CA GLU A 314 -12.79 -0.27 -19.33
C GLU A 314 -11.30 -0.64 -19.08
N GLY A 315 -10.99 -1.93 -19.13
CA GLY A 315 -9.63 -2.43 -18.89
C GLY A 315 -9.26 -2.62 -17.42
N TYR A 316 -10.15 -2.30 -16.48
CA TYR A 316 -9.94 -2.46 -15.05
C TYR A 316 -10.68 -3.68 -14.51
N SER A 317 -10.00 -4.43 -13.66
CA SER A 317 -10.55 -5.60 -13.00
C SER A 317 -11.52 -5.21 -11.88
N LEU A 318 -12.69 -5.82 -11.85
CA LEU A 318 -13.71 -5.63 -10.82
C LEU A 318 -13.74 -6.78 -9.80
N GLY A 319 -13.37 -8.00 -10.21
CA GLY A 319 -13.43 -9.17 -9.36
C GLY A 319 -13.56 -10.47 -10.12
N TRP A 320 -13.88 -11.54 -9.40
CA TRP A 320 -14.07 -12.88 -9.95
C TRP A 320 -15.52 -13.24 -10.21
N GLY A 321 -15.73 -14.06 -11.23
CA GLY A 321 -16.93 -14.85 -11.44
C GLY A 321 -16.57 -16.27 -11.85
N LYS A 322 -17.51 -17.19 -11.76
CA LYS A 322 -17.33 -18.58 -12.21
C LYS A 322 -18.34 -18.90 -13.30
N ALA A 323 -17.83 -19.05 -14.53
CA ALA A 323 -18.65 -19.33 -15.69
C ALA A 323 -19.08 -20.80 -15.78
N GLY A 324 -20.27 -21.03 -16.28
CA GLY A 324 -20.82 -22.34 -16.57
C GLY A 324 -22.27 -22.26 -17.02
N ASN A 325 -22.65 -23.14 -18.01
CA ASN A 325 -24.01 -23.23 -18.54
C ASN A 325 -24.60 -21.87 -19.03
N GLY A 326 -23.79 -21.04 -19.70
CA GLY A 326 -24.22 -19.74 -20.22
C GLY A 326 -24.42 -18.65 -19.18
N GLN A 327 -23.99 -18.88 -17.95
CA GLN A 327 -24.11 -17.95 -16.85
C GLN A 327 -22.77 -17.75 -16.14
N LEU A 328 -22.58 -16.57 -15.51
CA LEU A 328 -21.48 -16.25 -14.59
C LEU A 328 -22.05 -16.19 -13.18
N LYS A 329 -21.70 -17.17 -12.36
CA LYS A 329 -21.95 -17.12 -10.93
C LYS A 329 -21.05 -16.06 -10.31
N ASN A 330 -21.66 -15.11 -9.60
CA ASN A 330 -20.98 -13.98 -9.00
C ASN A 330 -20.11 -14.37 -7.78
N HIS A 331 -18.86 -13.92 -7.76
CA HIS A 331 -17.93 -14.06 -6.64
C HIS A 331 -17.44 -12.71 -6.09
N TYR A 332 -18.16 -11.61 -6.40
CA TYR A 332 -17.88 -10.30 -5.81
C TYR A 332 -18.16 -10.34 -4.30
N PRO A 333 -17.23 -9.83 -3.44
CA PRO A 333 -17.34 -9.94 -1.98
C PRO A 333 -18.62 -9.33 -1.44
N LYS A 334 -19.31 -10.06 -0.57
CA LYS A 334 -20.60 -9.61 -0.01
C LYS A 334 -20.50 -8.23 0.67
N GLY A 335 -19.40 -7.97 1.39
CA GLY A 335 -19.17 -6.70 2.09
C GLY A 335 -18.90 -5.49 1.20
N LEU A 336 -18.64 -5.71 -0.11
CA LEU A 336 -18.38 -4.64 -1.08
C LEU A 336 -19.55 -4.40 -2.02
N ARG A 337 -20.63 -5.18 -1.90
CA ARG A 337 -21.81 -5.04 -2.77
C ARG A 337 -22.48 -3.72 -2.55
N ILE A 338 -22.83 -3.05 -3.66
CA ILE A 338 -23.63 -1.83 -3.60
C ILE A 338 -25.07 -2.17 -3.20
N ALA A 339 -25.67 -1.36 -2.36
CA ALA A 339 -27.11 -1.48 -2.07
C ALA A 339 -27.90 -1.19 -3.36
N GLY A 340 -29.00 -1.93 -3.60
CA GLY A 340 -29.87 -1.67 -4.73
C GLY A 340 -30.30 -0.20 -4.71
N MET A 341 -30.31 0.44 -5.87
CA MET A 341 -31.08 1.67 -6.01
C MET A 341 -32.55 1.24 -5.82
N GLY A 342 -33.09 1.53 -4.65
CA GLY A 342 -34.53 1.39 -4.44
C GLY A 342 -35.25 2.18 -5.53
N ASN A 343 -36.18 1.52 -6.22
CA ASN A 343 -37.10 2.13 -7.16
C ASN A 343 -37.83 3.33 -6.52
#